data_b285cd947a701e710206faf8d3cbad08
#
_entry.id   b285cd947a701e710206faf8d3cbad08
#
_cell.length_a   1.000
_cell.length_b   1.000
_cell.length_c   1.000
_cell.angle_alpha   90.00
_cell.angle_beta   90.00
_cell.angle_gamma   90.00
#
_symmetry.space_group_name_H-M   'P 1'
#
loop_
_entity.id
_entity.type
_entity.pdbx_description
1 polymer ?
#
loop_
_entity_poly.entity_id
_entity_poly.type
_entity_poly.pdbx_seq_one_letter_code
_entity_poly.pdbx_strand_id
1 'polypeptide(L)' 'IGAEILVNGRVGEAVVRKSSGYAVLDQSAIRAVKTWKFEPAKKSGIPYKTWAELPVKFVISNHNS' A
#
# COMPACT_ATOMS: atom_id res chain seq x y z
N ILE A 1 0.79 5.08 -2.97
CA ILE A 1 0.45 4.95 -1.55
C ILE A 1 1.72 4.64 -0.77
N GLY A 2 1.96 5.44 0.26
CA GLY A 2 3.01 5.15 1.21
C GLY A 2 2.48 4.19 2.27
N ALA A 3 3.21 3.12 2.53
CA ALA A 3 2.80 2.13 3.51
C ALA A 3 3.92 1.85 4.50
N GLU A 4 3.58 1.78 5.77
CA GLU A 4 4.50 1.40 6.82
C GLU A 4 4.51 -0.12 6.94
N ILE A 5 5.66 -0.72 6.67
CA ILE A 5 5.82 -2.17 6.79
C ILE A 5 6.43 -2.46 8.16
N LEU A 6 5.67 -3.16 8.98
CA LEU A 6 6.10 -3.50 10.33
C LEU A 6 7.06 -4.69 10.32
N VAL A 7 7.66 -4.95 11.48
CA VAL A 7 8.65 -6.04 11.60
C VAL A 7 8.06 -7.42 11.33
N ASN A 8 6.75 -7.57 11.45
CA ASN A 8 6.06 -8.83 11.13
C ASN A 8 5.56 -8.89 9.68
N GLY A 9 5.90 -7.89 8.86
CA GLY A 9 5.48 -7.85 7.46
C GLY A 9 4.09 -7.26 7.23
N ARG A 10 3.38 -6.93 8.28
CA ARG A 10 2.06 -6.32 8.15
C ARG A 10 2.16 -4.83 7.93
N VAL A 11 1.13 -4.26 7.31
CA VAL A 11 1.04 -2.82 7.11
C VAL A 11 0.49 -2.18 8.38
N GLY A 12 1.28 -1.30 8.98
CA GLY A 12 0.84 -0.55 10.16
C GLY A 12 0.02 0.66 9.80
N GLU A 13 0.52 1.45 8.86
CA GLU A 13 -0.16 2.67 8.43
C GLU A 13 -0.05 2.80 6.92
N ALA A 14 -1.05 3.40 6.30
CA ALA A 14 -1.04 3.64 4.87
C ALA A 14 -1.56 5.05 4.61
N VAL A 15 -0.86 5.79 3.75
CA VAL A 15 -1.23 7.16 3.42
C VAL A 15 -1.24 7.33 1.91
N VAL A 16 -2.15 8.19 1.44
CA VAL A 16 -2.22 8.53 0.03
C VAL A 16 -1.26 9.69 -0.21
N ARG A 17 -0.20 9.44 -0.96
CA ARG A 17 0.77 10.49 -1.28
C ARG A 17 0.34 11.26 -2.51
N LYS A 18 -0.29 10.58 -3.46
CA LYS A 18 -0.84 11.22 -4.65
C LYS A 18 -2.23 10.66 -4.87
N SER A 19 -3.22 11.52 -4.73
CA SER A 19 -4.62 11.11 -4.89
C SER A 19 -4.92 10.77 -6.33
N SER A 20 -5.80 9.78 -6.52
CA SER A 20 -6.36 9.47 -7.84
C SER A 20 -7.35 10.53 -8.31
N GLY A 21 -7.74 11.45 -7.43
CA GLY A 21 -8.78 12.43 -7.69
C GLY A 21 -10.15 11.97 -7.19
N TYR A 22 -10.26 10.73 -6.73
CA TYR A 22 -11.51 10.17 -6.22
C TYR A 22 -11.28 9.62 -4.81
N ALA A 23 -11.86 10.25 -3.82
CA ALA A 23 -11.68 9.88 -2.42
C ALA A 23 -12.10 8.44 -2.15
N VAL A 24 -13.17 7.97 -2.82
CA VAL A 24 -13.66 6.60 -2.64
C VAL A 24 -12.62 5.59 -3.09
N LEU A 25 -11.96 5.84 -4.23
CA LEU A 25 -10.91 4.96 -4.73
C LEU A 25 -9.69 4.99 -3.83
N ASP A 26 -9.31 6.16 -3.33
CA ASP A 26 -8.17 6.29 -2.43
C ASP A 26 -8.41 5.52 -1.14
N GLN A 27 -9.62 5.61 -0.57
CA GLN A 27 -9.98 4.87 0.63
C GLN A 27 -9.98 3.37 0.40
N SER A 28 -10.48 2.93 -0.75
CA SER A 28 -10.50 1.52 -1.12
C SER A 28 -9.08 0.97 -1.25
N ALA A 29 -8.19 1.76 -1.84
CA ALA A 29 -6.78 1.39 -1.98
C ALA A 29 -6.10 1.22 -0.63
N ILE A 30 -6.32 2.16 0.28
CA ILE A 30 -5.74 2.10 1.62
C ILE A 30 -6.25 0.87 2.37
N ARG A 31 -7.55 0.61 2.28
CA ARG A 31 -8.15 -0.55 2.93
C ARG A 31 -7.57 -1.86 2.39
N ALA A 32 -7.39 -1.95 1.08
CA ALA A 32 -6.82 -3.13 0.45
C ALA A 32 -5.36 -3.32 0.87
N VAL A 33 -4.56 -2.26 0.84
CA VAL A 33 -3.14 -2.32 1.21
C VAL A 33 -2.97 -2.77 2.66
N LYS A 34 -3.84 -2.34 3.55
CA LYS A 34 -3.76 -2.71 4.97
C LYS A 34 -3.97 -4.20 5.21
N THR A 35 -4.55 -4.92 4.26
CA THR A 35 -4.74 -6.37 4.38
C THR A 35 -3.56 -7.15 3.80
N TRP A 36 -2.65 -6.50 3.12
CA TRP A 36 -1.53 -7.15 2.47
C TRP A 36 -0.45 -7.50 3.48
N LYS A 37 0.33 -8.53 3.15
CA LYS A 37 1.50 -8.93 3.90
C LYS A 37 2.72 -8.79 3.00
N PHE A 38 3.79 -8.27 3.58
CA PHE A 38 5.05 -8.07 2.88
C PHE A 38 6.17 -8.75 3.63
N GLU A 39 7.29 -8.96 2.93
CA GLU A 39 8.53 -9.34 3.58
C GLU A 39 9.09 -8.10 4.29
N PRO A 40 9.30 -8.14 5.61
CA PRO A 40 9.87 -6.99 6.29
C PRO A 40 11.31 -6.77 5.87
N ALA A 41 11.73 -5.51 5.84
CA ALA A 41 13.13 -5.19 5.58
C ALA A 41 13.98 -5.73 6.70
N LYS A 42 15.15 -6.28 6.34
CA LYS A 42 16.07 -6.88 7.31
C LYS A 42 17.44 -6.27 7.16
N LYS A 43 18.10 -6.09 8.28
CA LYS A 43 19.49 -5.71 8.33
C LYS A 43 20.22 -6.68 9.25
N SER A 44 21.21 -7.39 8.70
CA SER A 44 21.95 -8.42 9.45
C SER A 44 21.01 -9.46 10.07
N GLY A 45 19.97 -9.85 9.33
CA GLY A 45 19.00 -10.84 9.76
C GLY A 45 17.94 -10.34 10.73
N ILE A 46 18.00 -9.05 11.12
CA ILE A 46 17.04 -8.47 12.06
C ILE A 46 16.02 -7.64 11.30
N PRO A 47 14.73 -7.97 11.38
CA PRO A 47 13.71 -7.18 10.71
C PRO A 47 13.54 -5.80 11.35
N TYR A 48 13.28 -4.80 10.52
CA TYR A 48 13.02 -3.44 11.00
C TYR A 48 11.84 -2.83 10.25
N LYS A 49 11.20 -1.87 10.89
CA LYS A 49 10.09 -1.13 10.30
C LYS A 49 10.60 -0.20 9.22
N THR A 50 9.89 -0.15 8.09
CA THR A 50 10.25 0.73 6.99
C THR A 50 9.01 1.26 6.30
N TRP A 51 9.19 2.30 5.49
CA TRP A 51 8.15 2.85 4.64
C TRP A 51 8.43 2.45 3.20
N ALA A 52 7.40 2.03 2.50
CA ALA A 52 7.47 1.67 1.11
C ALA A 52 6.44 2.45 0.32
N GLU A 53 6.78 2.82 -0.92
CA GLU A 53 5.85 3.43 -1.84
C GLU A 53 5.27 2.35 -2.73
N LEU A 54 3.95 2.18 -2.66
CA LEU A 54 3.26 1.13 -3.39
C LEU A 54 2.50 1.77 -4.56
N PRO A 55 2.79 1.36 -5.80
CA PRO A 55 2.02 1.84 -6.94
C PRO A 55 0.67 1.13 -6.97
N VAL A 56 -0.39 1.90 -6.79
CA VAL A 56 -1.76 1.38 -6.93
C VAL A 56 -2.36 2.02 -8.17
N LYS A 57 -2.66 1.19 -9.15
CA LYS A 57 -3.29 1.64 -10.38
C LYS A 57 -4.73 1.16 -10.41
N PHE A 58 -5.64 2.08 -10.66
CA PHE A 58 -7.02 1.75 -10.97
C PHE A 58 -7.19 1.87 -12.46
N VAL A 59 -7.48 0.75 -13.11
CA VAL A 59 -7.76 0.75 -14.53
C VAL A 59 -9.27 0.67 -14.69
N ILE A 60 -9.86 1.76 -15.13
CA ILE A 60 -11.27 1.76 -15.48
C ILE A 60 -11.35 1.35 -16.93
N SER A 61 -11.76 0.11 -17.14
CA SER A 61 -11.92 -0.43 -18.48
C SER A 61 -13.32 -0.08 -18.96
N ASN A 62 -13.41 0.75 -19.96
CA ASN A 62 -14.67 1.07 -20.58
C ASN A 62 -14.85 0.17 -21.80
N HIS A 63 -15.50 -0.95 -21.63
CA HIS A 63 -15.78 -1.86 -22.71
C HIS A 63 -17.11 -1.51 -23.35
N ASN A 64 -17.02 -0.94 -24.51
CA ASN A 64 -18.18 -0.77 -25.36
C ASN A 64 -18.31 -1.99 -26.27
N SER A 65 -18.76 -3.02 -25.72
CA SER A 65 -19.07 -4.17 -26.53
C SER A 65 -20.56 -4.29 -26.74
#